data_323de2a4c44f70e081c0cc04fc627a0e
#
_entry.id   323de2a4c44f70e081c0cc04fc627a0e
#
_cell.length_a   1.000
_cell.length_b   1.000
_cell.length_c   1.000
_cell.angle_alpha   90.00
_cell.angle_beta   90.00
_cell.angle_gamma   90.00
#
_symmetry.space_group_name_H-M   'P 1'
#
loop_
_entity.id
_entity.type
_entity.pdbx_description
1 polymer ?
#
loop_
_entity_poly.entity_id
_entity_poly.type
_entity_poly.pdbx_seq_one_letter_code
_entity_poly.pdbx_strand_id
1 'polypeptide(L)'
;MIDSIYRELTANEVEQAHEQKEKRTHSENVAYRLLPWSMRQNVERNPPVAFVGCKSAFFPDLFLRNEKVCIEIDGGYHCKRERQDAHRDKVFRKHGFIVIRIKNLDTCINVAFWERLLEGLNKVEDTVSHPHLAAIKEELRQMISDEICSWTRIDTDPI
;
A
#
# COMPACT_ATOMS: atom_id res chain seq x y z
N MET A 1 9.34 20.74 18.93
CA MET A 1 8.29 19.75 19.23
C MET A 1 7.61 19.37 17.90
N ILE A 2 7.77 18.16 17.48
CA ILE A 2 7.03 17.66 16.31
C ILE A 2 5.65 17.29 16.84
N ASP A 3 4.62 18.03 16.45
CA ASP A 3 3.25 17.67 16.78
C ASP A 3 2.96 16.33 16.10
N SER A 4 2.89 15.28 16.89
CA SER A 4 2.53 13.96 16.37
C SER A 4 1.08 13.97 15.93
N ILE A 5 0.84 13.57 14.69
CA ILE A 5 -0.51 13.37 14.16
C ILE A 5 -1.18 12.12 14.77
N TYR A 6 -0.40 11.28 15.44
CA TYR A 6 -0.87 10.03 16.03
C TYR A 6 -1.13 10.20 17.53
N ARG A 7 -2.19 9.56 18.01
CA ARG A 7 -2.48 9.40 19.43
C ARG A 7 -1.99 8.03 19.94
N GLU A 8 -1.94 7.88 21.24
CA GLU A 8 -1.68 6.59 21.85
C GLU A 8 -2.79 5.58 21.56
N LEU A 9 -2.41 4.31 21.44
CA LEU A 9 -3.34 3.21 21.22
C LEU A 9 -3.95 2.77 22.55
N THR A 10 -5.24 2.40 22.52
CA THR A 10 -5.88 1.72 23.63
C THR A 10 -5.44 0.25 23.68
N ALA A 11 -5.59 -0.41 24.84
CA ALA A 11 -5.29 -1.83 24.99
C ALA A 11 -6.10 -2.68 23.99
N ASN A 12 -7.36 -2.34 23.75
CA ASN A 12 -8.22 -3.01 22.78
C ASN A 12 -7.71 -2.86 21.35
N GLU A 13 -7.21 -1.69 20.97
CA GLU A 13 -6.64 -1.44 19.65
C GLU A 13 -5.34 -2.25 19.41
N VAL A 14 -4.52 -2.41 20.45
CA VAL A 14 -3.34 -3.28 20.40
C VAL A 14 -3.72 -4.74 20.18
N GLU A 15 -4.76 -5.22 20.87
CA GLU A 15 -5.28 -6.58 20.68
C GLU A 15 -5.85 -6.78 19.28
N GLN A 16 -6.64 -5.83 18.79
CA GLN A 16 -7.16 -5.85 17.41
C GLN A 16 -6.04 -5.91 16.37
N ALA A 17 -4.92 -5.22 16.61
CA ALA A 17 -3.76 -5.28 15.71
C ALA A 17 -3.19 -6.71 15.59
N HIS A 18 -3.13 -7.46 16.68
CA HIS A 18 -2.70 -8.86 16.64
C HIS A 18 -3.69 -9.73 15.86
N GLU A 19 -4.98 -9.55 16.06
CA GLU A 19 -6.03 -10.26 15.34
C GLU A 19 -5.97 -9.99 13.82
N GLN A 20 -5.72 -8.75 13.40
CA GLN A 20 -5.60 -8.39 11.99
C GLN A 20 -4.44 -9.13 11.31
N LYS A 21 -3.33 -9.28 12.00
CA LYS A 21 -2.16 -10.02 11.48
C LYS A 21 -2.46 -11.50 11.23
N GLU A 22 -3.30 -12.11 12.05
CA GLU A 22 -3.72 -13.50 11.89
C GLU A 22 -4.72 -13.70 10.74
N LYS A 23 -5.45 -12.66 10.38
CA LYS A 23 -6.49 -12.68 9.34
C LYS A 23 -6.02 -12.26 7.95
N ARG A 24 -4.71 -12.13 7.74
CA ARG A 24 -4.17 -11.73 6.43
C ARG A 24 -4.60 -12.68 5.33
N THR A 25 -5.07 -12.11 4.23
CA THR A 25 -5.49 -12.88 3.06
C THR A 25 -4.29 -13.32 2.21
N HIS A 26 -4.52 -14.27 1.32
CA HIS A 26 -3.50 -14.68 0.35
C HIS A 26 -3.05 -13.50 -0.52
N SER A 27 -4.00 -12.69 -1.01
CA SER A 27 -3.70 -11.51 -1.84
C SER A 27 -2.86 -10.47 -1.12
N GLU A 28 -3.10 -10.23 0.17
CA GLU A 28 -2.26 -9.34 0.98
C GLU A 28 -0.83 -9.86 1.10
N ASN A 29 -0.65 -11.16 1.26
CA ASN A 29 0.67 -11.78 1.32
C ASN A 29 1.41 -11.70 -0.04
N VAL A 30 0.70 -11.93 -1.14
CA VAL A 30 1.25 -11.79 -2.49
C VAL A 30 1.65 -10.33 -2.75
N ALA A 31 0.77 -9.37 -2.44
CA ALA A 31 1.04 -7.96 -2.58
C ALA A 31 2.32 -7.54 -1.84
N TYR A 32 2.48 -7.97 -0.60
CA TYR A 32 3.69 -7.70 0.17
C TYR A 32 4.96 -8.21 -0.53
N ARG A 33 4.93 -9.43 -1.06
CA ARG A 33 6.07 -10.02 -1.77
C ARG A 33 6.39 -9.32 -3.09
N LEU A 34 5.38 -8.76 -3.75
CA LEU A 34 5.52 -8.03 -5.00
C LEU A 34 6.04 -6.59 -4.82
N LEU A 35 6.03 -6.05 -3.61
CA LEU A 35 6.55 -4.71 -3.36
C LEU A 35 8.02 -4.61 -3.79
N PRO A 36 8.44 -3.47 -4.39
CA PRO A 36 9.84 -3.23 -4.64
C PRO A 36 10.65 -3.25 -3.34
N TRP A 37 11.90 -3.62 -3.42
CA TRP A 37 12.80 -3.77 -2.26
C TRP A 37 12.82 -2.50 -1.39
N SER A 38 12.91 -1.33 -2.03
CA SER A 38 12.93 -0.04 -1.32
C SER A 38 11.68 0.21 -0.47
N MET A 39 10.53 -0.34 -0.86
CA MET A 39 9.31 -0.28 -0.05
C MET A 39 9.30 -1.32 1.06
N ARG A 40 9.69 -2.56 0.75
CA ARG A 40 9.64 -3.67 1.72
C ARG A 40 10.46 -3.43 2.97
N GLN A 41 11.54 -2.67 2.87
CA GLN A 41 12.39 -2.34 4.01
C GLN A 41 11.67 -1.50 5.08
N ASN A 42 10.72 -0.66 4.68
CA ASN A 42 10.07 0.31 5.56
C ASN A 42 8.56 0.09 5.71
N VAL A 43 7.99 -0.86 4.99
CA VAL A 43 6.54 -1.11 5.05
C VAL A 43 6.14 -1.80 6.34
N GLU A 44 5.08 -1.27 6.96
CA GLU A 44 4.38 -1.90 8.07
C GLU A 44 3.16 -2.65 7.52
N ARG A 45 2.90 -3.84 8.04
CA ARG A 45 1.77 -4.68 7.61
C ARG A 45 0.69 -4.69 8.68
N ASN A 46 -0.51 -4.24 8.31
CA ASN A 46 -1.67 -4.13 9.21
C ASN A 46 -1.35 -3.43 10.54
N PRO A 47 -0.59 -2.31 10.52
CA PRO A 47 -0.30 -1.61 11.76
C PRO A 47 -1.54 -0.91 12.29
N PRO A 48 -1.64 -0.75 13.61
CA PRO A 48 -2.67 0.10 14.18
C PRO A 48 -2.30 1.57 13.95
N VAL A 49 -3.12 2.30 13.21
CA VAL A 49 -2.93 3.71 12.92
C VAL A 49 -4.04 4.51 13.59
N ALA A 50 -3.69 5.23 14.64
CA ALA A 50 -4.63 6.05 15.41
C ALA A 50 -4.26 7.53 15.28
N PHE A 51 -5.15 8.30 14.64
CA PHE A 51 -4.96 9.73 14.50
C PHE A 51 -5.55 10.50 15.66
N VAL A 52 -4.93 11.61 16.02
CA VAL A 52 -5.49 12.56 16.99
C VAL A 52 -6.85 13.03 16.50
N GLY A 53 -7.84 13.00 17.37
CA GLY A 53 -9.23 13.38 17.05
C GLY A 53 -10.09 12.26 16.48
N CYS A 54 -9.53 11.10 16.16
CA CYS A 54 -10.29 9.92 15.74
C CYS A 54 -10.52 8.95 16.89
N LYS A 55 -11.75 8.47 17.02
CA LYS A 55 -12.15 7.55 18.10
C LYS A 55 -11.58 6.15 17.92
N SER A 56 -11.43 5.69 16.68
CA SER A 56 -11.00 4.34 16.35
C SER A 56 -9.70 4.35 15.57
N ALA A 57 -8.88 3.33 15.77
CA ALA A 57 -7.70 3.08 14.93
C ALA A 57 -8.10 2.45 13.60
N PHE A 58 -7.26 2.67 12.59
CA PHE A 58 -7.34 2.01 11.29
C PHE A 58 -6.24 0.95 11.18
N PHE A 59 -6.45 -0.06 10.34
CA PHE A 59 -5.49 -1.15 10.13
C PHE A 59 -5.26 -1.32 8.63
N PRO A 60 -4.45 -0.43 8.01
CA PRO A 60 -4.16 -0.53 6.58
C PRO A 60 -3.38 -1.81 6.27
N ASP A 61 -3.59 -2.38 5.09
CA ASP A 61 -2.93 -3.62 4.68
C ASP A 61 -1.41 -3.44 4.59
N LEU A 62 -0.98 -2.40 3.91
CA LEU A 62 0.43 -2.01 3.76
C LEU A 62 0.56 -0.51 4.01
N PHE A 63 1.50 -0.13 4.86
CA PHE A 63 1.61 1.24 5.34
C PHE A 63 3.05 1.73 5.35
N LEU A 64 3.31 2.82 4.66
CA LEU A 64 4.59 3.51 4.63
C LEU A 64 4.44 4.83 5.39
N ARG A 65 4.81 4.81 6.65
CA ARG A 65 4.58 5.92 7.59
C ARG A 65 5.33 7.20 7.20
N ASN A 66 6.59 7.06 6.85
CA ASN A 66 7.45 8.21 6.54
C ASN A 66 7.12 8.82 5.17
N GLU A 67 6.86 7.96 4.18
CA GLU A 67 6.49 8.36 2.83
C GLU A 67 5.03 8.78 2.71
N LYS A 68 4.24 8.53 3.74
CA LYS A 68 2.80 8.80 3.80
C LYS A 68 2.03 8.11 2.66
N VAL A 69 2.26 6.82 2.51
CA VAL A 69 1.55 5.97 1.55
C VAL A 69 0.79 4.87 2.30
N CYS A 70 -0.48 4.72 1.98
CA CYS A 70 -1.35 3.66 2.46
C CYS A 70 -1.82 2.84 1.26
N ILE A 71 -1.60 1.53 1.31
CA ILE A 71 -2.01 0.60 0.25
C ILE A 71 -3.03 -0.37 0.82
N GLU A 72 -4.17 -0.47 0.14
CA GLU A 72 -5.27 -1.36 0.49
C GLU A 72 -5.49 -2.38 -0.63
N ILE A 73 -5.63 -3.63 -0.26
CA ILE A 73 -5.91 -4.73 -1.20
C ILE A 73 -7.39 -5.07 -1.11
N ASP A 74 -8.14 -4.67 -2.12
CA ASP A 74 -9.60 -4.81 -2.13
C ASP A 74 -10.04 -6.18 -2.62
N GLY A 75 -10.77 -6.92 -1.78
CA GLY A 75 -11.46 -8.14 -2.15
C GLY A 75 -12.81 -7.86 -2.84
N GLY A 76 -13.37 -8.88 -3.50
CA GLY A 76 -14.57 -8.74 -4.35
C GLY A 76 -15.93 -8.50 -3.66
N TYR A 77 -15.97 -8.31 -2.34
CA TYR A 77 -17.23 -8.21 -1.57
C TYR A 77 -17.37 -6.86 -0.85
N HIS A 78 -17.48 -5.74 -1.59
CA HIS A 78 -17.39 -4.42 -0.97
C HIS A 78 -18.67 -3.58 -0.90
N CYS A 79 -19.81 -4.03 -1.40
CA CYS A 79 -21.04 -3.21 -1.45
C CYS A 79 -21.53 -2.68 -0.10
N LYS A 80 -21.16 -3.31 1.03
CA LYS A 80 -21.59 -2.88 2.37
C LYS A 80 -20.57 -2.00 3.11
N ARG A 81 -19.33 -1.90 2.61
CA ARG A 81 -18.23 -1.18 3.28
C ARG A 81 -17.84 0.13 2.61
N GLU A 82 -18.43 0.46 1.47
CA GLU A 82 -18.06 1.65 0.67
C GLU A 82 -18.05 2.94 1.49
N ARG A 83 -19.02 3.14 2.37
CA ARG A 83 -19.09 4.34 3.21
C ARG A 83 -17.97 4.39 4.26
N GLN A 84 -17.64 3.25 4.87
CA GLN A 84 -16.57 3.15 5.87
C GLN A 84 -15.21 3.34 5.19
N ASP A 85 -15.03 2.74 4.02
CA ASP A 85 -13.82 2.88 3.21
C ASP A 85 -13.62 4.32 2.74
N ALA A 86 -14.67 4.97 2.26
CA ALA A 86 -14.62 6.38 1.86
C ALA A 86 -14.28 7.30 3.04
N HIS A 87 -14.84 7.04 4.22
CA HIS A 87 -14.50 7.78 5.43
C HIS A 87 -13.04 7.61 5.81
N ARG A 88 -12.55 6.38 5.81
CA ARG A 88 -11.14 6.05 6.10
C ARG A 88 -10.20 6.75 5.12
N ASP A 89 -10.47 6.65 3.84
CA ASP A 89 -9.67 7.31 2.80
C ASP A 89 -9.61 8.82 3.00
N LYS A 90 -10.74 9.42 3.33
CA LYS A 90 -10.82 10.85 3.61
C LYS A 90 -9.96 11.25 4.81
N VAL A 91 -9.97 10.47 5.88
CA VAL A 91 -9.15 10.71 7.08
C VAL A 91 -7.66 10.61 6.74
N PHE A 92 -7.23 9.55 6.03
CA PHE A 92 -5.85 9.39 5.62
C PHE A 92 -5.39 10.55 4.72
N ARG A 93 -6.18 10.91 3.71
CA ARG A 93 -5.86 12.03 2.80
C ARG A 93 -5.78 13.36 3.53
N LYS A 94 -6.64 13.60 4.51
CA LYS A 94 -6.59 14.80 5.35
C LYS A 94 -5.26 14.92 6.11
N HIS A 95 -4.65 13.80 6.48
CA HIS A 95 -3.35 13.76 7.15
C HIS A 95 -2.17 13.70 6.17
N GLY A 96 -2.41 13.92 4.89
CA GLY A 96 -1.38 13.99 3.86
C GLY A 96 -0.95 12.64 3.27
N PHE A 97 -1.72 11.58 3.51
CA PHE A 97 -1.44 10.26 2.95
C PHE A 97 -1.97 10.11 1.53
N ILE A 98 -1.20 9.40 0.72
CA ILE A 98 -1.66 8.84 -0.54
C ILE A 98 -2.34 7.51 -0.23
N VAL A 99 -3.56 7.32 -0.70
CA VAL A 99 -4.27 6.05 -0.58
C VAL A 99 -4.30 5.36 -1.93
N ILE A 100 -3.72 4.18 -2.02
CA ILE A 100 -3.67 3.36 -3.23
C ILE A 100 -4.50 2.11 -2.98
N ARG A 101 -5.54 1.90 -3.80
CA ARG A 101 -6.36 0.70 -3.76
C ARG A 101 -6.02 -0.19 -4.94
N ILE A 102 -5.72 -1.44 -4.63
CA ILE A 102 -5.37 -2.46 -5.63
C ILE A 102 -6.34 -3.63 -5.48
N LYS A 103 -6.97 -4.03 -6.57
CA LYS A 103 -7.91 -5.16 -6.57
C LYS A 103 -7.16 -6.48 -6.39
N ASN A 104 -7.77 -7.44 -5.70
CA ASN A 104 -7.21 -8.78 -5.55
C ASN A 104 -6.77 -9.41 -6.87
N LEU A 105 -7.54 -9.23 -7.93
CA LEU A 105 -7.22 -9.76 -9.26
C LEU A 105 -5.92 -9.20 -9.82
N ASP A 106 -5.59 -7.95 -9.52
CA ASP A 106 -4.35 -7.32 -9.98
C ASP A 106 -3.12 -7.94 -9.30
N THR A 107 -3.27 -8.59 -8.14
CA THR A 107 -2.16 -9.29 -7.47
C THR A 107 -1.79 -10.60 -8.17
N CYS A 108 -2.64 -11.12 -9.04
CA CYS A 108 -2.37 -12.35 -9.79
C CYS A 108 -1.36 -12.15 -10.94
N ILE A 109 -1.17 -10.91 -11.38
CA ILE A 109 -0.26 -10.55 -12.47
C ILE A 109 0.70 -9.49 -11.95
N ASN A 110 1.98 -9.83 -11.89
CA ASN A 110 3.03 -8.97 -11.32
C ASN A 110 3.04 -7.57 -11.94
N VAL A 111 3.05 -7.49 -13.26
CA VAL A 111 3.06 -6.20 -13.98
C VAL A 111 1.82 -5.37 -13.68
N ALA A 112 0.64 -5.98 -13.63
CA ALA A 112 -0.60 -5.28 -13.29
C ALA A 112 -0.53 -4.65 -11.90
N PHE A 113 0.00 -5.38 -10.92
CA PHE A 113 0.21 -4.87 -9.57
C PHE A 113 1.19 -3.68 -9.55
N TRP A 114 2.34 -3.82 -10.19
CA TRP A 114 3.35 -2.76 -10.25
C TRP A 114 2.88 -1.52 -10.98
N GLU A 115 2.13 -1.68 -12.07
CA GLU A 115 1.53 -0.55 -12.80
C GLU A 115 0.50 0.20 -11.97
N ARG A 116 -0.35 -0.52 -11.24
CA ARG A 116 -1.33 0.09 -10.31
C ARG A 116 -0.65 0.85 -9.19
N LEU A 117 0.40 0.27 -8.62
CA LEU A 117 1.18 0.91 -7.57
C LEU A 117 1.87 2.18 -8.10
N LEU A 118 2.50 2.10 -9.26
CA LEU A 118 3.15 3.25 -9.90
C LEU A 118 2.16 4.36 -10.26
N GLU A 119 0.99 4.01 -10.80
CA GLU A 119 -0.09 4.95 -11.10
C GLU A 119 -0.54 5.71 -9.84
N GLY A 120 -0.72 4.99 -8.73
CA GLY A 120 -1.07 5.61 -7.46
C GLY A 120 0.01 6.57 -6.93
N LEU A 121 1.27 6.17 -7.01
CA LEU A 121 2.39 7.01 -6.59
C LEU A 121 2.58 8.25 -7.49
N ASN A 122 2.25 8.16 -8.77
CA ASN A 122 2.34 9.27 -9.72
C ASN A 122 1.27 10.36 -9.52
N LYS A 123 0.24 10.10 -8.72
CA LYS A 123 -0.76 11.11 -8.36
C LYS A 123 -0.21 12.19 -7.42
N VAL A 124 0.98 11.99 -6.87
CA VAL A 124 1.67 12.99 -6.06
C VAL A 124 2.45 13.91 -6.98
N GLU A 125 2.04 15.15 -7.06
CA GLU A 125 2.66 16.15 -7.94
C GLU A 125 4.05 16.57 -7.47
N ASP A 126 4.33 16.46 -6.18
CA ASP A 126 5.59 16.95 -5.59
C ASP A 126 6.52 15.79 -5.19
N THR A 127 7.25 15.28 -6.16
CA THR A 127 8.30 14.28 -5.93
C THR A 127 9.59 14.89 -5.37
N VAL A 128 9.70 16.19 -5.37
CA VAL A 128 10.91 16.91 -4.90
C VAL A 128 11.03 16.86 -3.38
N SER A 129 9.90 16.86 -2.67
CA SER A 129 9.87 16.76 -1.20
C SER A 129 10.11 15.34 -0.67
N HIS A 130 10.05 14.33 -1.51
CA HIS A 130 10.19 12.92 -1.14
C HIS A 130 11.13 12.16 -2.08
N PRO A 131 12.45 12.33 -1.95
CA PRO A 131 13.44 11.67 -2.84
C PRO A 131 13.35 10.15 -2.76
N HIS A 132 12.90 9.60 -1.63
CA HIS A 132 12.69 8.16 -1.49
C HIS A 132 11.55 7.64 -2.38
N LEU A 133 10.48 8.42 -2.56
CA LEU A 133 9.40 8.05 -3.50
C LEU A 133 9.89 8.05 -4.95
N ALA A 134 10.75 8.96 -5.33
CA ALA A 134 11.35 8.96 -6.66
C ALA A 134 12.16 7.68 -6.92
N ALA A 135 12.94 7.22 -5.93
CA ALA A 135 13.68 5.97 -6.01
C ALA A 135 12.76 4.75 -6.13
N ILE A 136 11.67 4.72 -5.39
CA ILE A 136 10.64 3.66 -5.47
C ILE A 136 10.01 3.61 -6.87
N LYS A 137 9.65 4.75 -7.42
CA LYS A 137 9.06 4.84 -8.76
C LYS A 137 10.03 4.33 -9.83
N GLU A 138 11.31 4.69 -9.74
CA GLU A 138 12.32 4.23 -10.68
C GLU A 138 12.52 2.71 -10.57
N GLU A 139 12.58 2.15 -9.38
CA GLU A 139 12.64 0.72 -9.15
C GLU A 139 11.44 0.00 -9.77
N LEU A 140 10.21 0.53 -9.58
CA LEU A 140 9.00 -0.03 -10.20
C LEU A 140 9.07 -0.02 -11.72
N ARG A 141 9.52 1.08 -12.33
CA ARG A 141 9.67 1.17 -13.79
C ARG A 141 10.65 0.13 -14.30
N GLN A 142 11.76 -0.08 -13.60
CA GLN A 142 12.74 -1.07 -13.97
C GLN A 142 12.21 -2.50 -13.84
N MET A 143 11.49 -2.79 -12.74
CA MET A 143 10.85 -4.10 -12.54
C MET A 143 9.83 -4.42 -13.65
N ILE A 144 9.00 -3.45 -14.03
CA ILE A 144 8.04 -3.59 -15.13
C ILE A 144 8.76 -3.84 -16.46
N SER A 145 9.78 -3.06 -16.75
CA SER A 145 10.57 -3.21 -17.98
C SER A 145 11.25 -4.57 -18.07
N ASP A 146 11.86 -5.03 -16.99
CA ASP A 146 12.55 -6.32 -16.95
C ASP A 146 11.58 -7.49 -17.14
N GLU A 147 10.41 -7.44 -16.55
CA GLU A 147 9.37 -8.45 -16.69
C GLU A 147 8.84 -8.51 -18.12
N ILE A 148 8.53 -7.38 -18.73
CA ILE A 148 8.07 -7.31 -20.13
C ILE A 148 9.15 -7.83 -21.08
N CYS A 149 10.41 -7.48 -20.87
CA CYS A 149 11.53 -7.98 -21.66
C CYS A 149 11.70 -9.49 -21.54
N SER A 150 11.40 -10.06 -20.38
CA SER A 150 11.45 -11.52 -20.19
C SER A 150 10.41 -12.25 -21.03
N TRP A 151 9.24 -11.66 -21.22
CA TRP A 151 8.18 -12.25 -22.07
C TRP A 151 8.58 -12.29 -23.55
N THR A 152 9.22 -11.24 -24.06
CA THR A 152 9.66 -11.19 -25.47
C THR A 152 10.79 -12.14 -25.78
N ARG A 153 11.59 -12.57 -24.82
CA ARG A 153 12.68 -13.54 -25.01
C ARG A 153 12.18 -14.98 -25.22
N ILE A 154 11.03 -15.32 -24.66
CA ILE A 154 10.44 -16.66 -24.78
C ILE A 154 10.00 -16.94 -26.23
N ASP A 155 9.59 -15.91 -26.96
CA ASP A 155 9.12 -16.02 -28.34
C ASP A 155 10.25 -16.06 -29.37
N THR A 156 11.49 -15.83 -28.98
CA THR A 156 12.65 -15.74 -29.89
C THR A 156 13.62 -16.92 -29.80
N ASP A 157 13.43 -17.84 -28.85
CA ASP A 157 14.24 -19.04 -28.77
C ASP A 157 13.78 -20.03 -29.88
N PRO A 158 14.65 -20.39 -30.83
CA PRO A 158 14.30 -21.39 -31.86
C PRO A 158 14.06 -22.72 -31.18
N ILE A 159 12.92 -23.29 -31.44
CA ILE A 159 12.57 -24.66 -31.05
C ILE A 159 13.49 -25.65 -31.79
#